data_3757828503f9b5392879257afbfe38db
#
_entry.id   3757828503f9b5392879257afbfe38db
#
_cell.length_a   1.000
_cell.length_b   1.000
_cell.length_c   1.000
_cell.angle_alpha   90.00
_cell.angle_beta   90.00
_cell.angle_gamma   90.00
#
_symmetry.space_group_name_H-M   'P 1'
#
loop_
_entity.id
_entity.type
_entity.pdbx_description
1 polymer ?
#
loop_
_entity_poly.entity_id
_entity_poly.type
_entity_poly.pdbx_seq_one_letter_code
_entity_poly.pdbx_strand_id
1 'polypeptide(L)'
;MKNIATKQFSILSDHMDVYDFLLDIFSQDRRGGVPAPFWEYALVSSWMDKSYLHRCRIWKEGEKIVGFCFHENPVSDIYFSLREGYEELAPEMVEYAEKHMPRTDGKQQIVLVGNQREFEQAAKAAGFEKADSYESLVYDFDEPLSYPLPEGFTFTESGSVDPAKACECCWRGFDHEQEEGPWNGEYEYAYDLINAPHATPEYDIAVMNGKGEYVCYAGMWWVPENKLAYLEPLCTVPEYRHKGLAAAALSELYRRLRPLGATHMTGGGNPFYAKIGYKKGIEWSFWRK
;
A
#
# COMPACT_ATOMS: atom_id res chain seq x y z
N MET A 1 33.70 8.87 7.62
CA MET A 1 32.29 8.96 8.10
C MET A 1 31.47 9.51 6.96
N LYS A 2 30.30 8.92 6.69
CA LYS A 2 29.35 9.45 5.71
C LYS A 2 28.86 10.83 6.15
N ASN A 3 28.75 11.77 5.23
CA ASN A 3 28.26 13.10 5.55
C ASN A 3 26.74 13.13 5.30
N ILE A 4 25.97 12.85 6.35
CA ILE A 4 24.51 12.75 6.27
C ILE A 4 23.91 14.10 6.68
N ALA A 5 23.12 14.66 5.79
CA ALA A 5 22.26 15.82 6.04
C ALA A 5 20.81 15.38 6.20
N THR A 6 20.01 16.15 6.93
CA THR A 6 18.58 15.88 7.09
C THR A 6 17.76 17.09 6.70
N LYS A 7 16.57 16.86 6.14
CA LYS A 7 15.58 17.91 5.83
C LYS A 7 14.17 17.44 6.11
N GLN A 8 13.27 18.38 6.35
CA GLN A 8 11.84 18.10 6.38
C GLN A 8 11.35 17.76 4.97
N PHE A 9 10.40 16.83 4.87
CA PHE A 9 9.70 16.53 3.62
C PHE A 9 8.81 17.72 3.22
N SER A 10 8.86 18.05 1.95
CA SER A 10 7.99 19.04 1.31
C SER A 10 7.33 18.41 0.08
N ILE A 11 6.00 18.29 0.10
CA ILE A 11 5.26 17.63 -0.98
C ILE A 11 5.51 18.26 -2.36
N LEU A 12 5.73 19.59 -2.42
CA LEU A 12 5.93 20.31 -3.68
C LEU A 12 7.31 20.10 -4.30
N SER A 13 8.31 19.68 -3.51
CA SER A 13 9.68 19.54 -4.00
C SER A 13 10.24 18.12 -3.90
N ASP A 14 9.69 17.29 -3.02
CA ASP A 14 10.33 16.02 -2.66
C ASP A 14 9.51 14.79 -3.04
N HIS A 15 8.27 14.98 -3.53
CA HIS A 15 7.38 13.86 -3.84
C HIS A 15 8.02 12.89 -4.83
N MET A 16 8.47 13.37 -5.98
CA MET A 16 9.08 12.53 -7.01
C MET A 16 10.38 11.90 -6.52
N ASP A 17 11.25 12.67 -5.86
CA ASP A 17 12.53 12.17 -5.33
C ASP A 17 12.33 11.04 -4.30
N VAL A 18 11.29 11.15 -3.46
CA VAL A 18 10.94 10.11 -2.47
C VAL A 18 10.36 8.88 -3.18
N TYR A 19 9.50 9.07 -4.19
CA TYR A 19 8.96 7.96 -4.97
C TYR A 19 10.10 7.18 -5.66
N ASP A 20 10.99 7.87 -6.36
CA ASP A 20 12.17 7.28 -7.01
C ASP A 20 13.09 6.57 -6.00
N PHE A 21 13.27 7.16 -4.82
CA PHE A 21 14.03 6.52 -3.74
C PHE A 21 13.39 5.19 -3.32
N LEU A 22 12.06 5.16 -3.15
CA LEU A 22 11.34 3.94 -2.77
C LEU A 22 11.37 2.87 -3.86
N LEU A 23 11.36 3.26 -5.14
CA LEU A 23 11.59 2.33 -6.26
C LEU A 23 12.99 1.71 -6.19
N ASP A 24 13.99 2.53 -5.94
CA ASP A 24 15.41 2.15 -5.92
C ASP A 24 15.78 1.17 -4.80
N ILE A 25 15.15 1.34 -3.61
CA ILE A 25 15.42 0.49 -2.45
C ILE A 25 14.49 -0.72 -2.34
N PHE A 26 13.60 -0.88 -3.30
CA PHE A 26 12.63 -1.97 -3.28
C PHE A 26 13.33 -3.34 -3.25
N SER A 27 12.83 -4.20 -2.40
CA SER A 27 13.19 -5.63 -2.36
C SER A 27 11.95 -6.47 -2.07
N GLN A 28 11.91 -7.71 -2.54
CA GLN A 28 10.75 -8.59 -2.31
C GLN A 28 10.52 -8.90 -0.83
N ASP A 29 11.56 -8.92 -0.02
CA ASP A 29 11.49 -9.13 1.44
C ASP A 29 11.24 -7.84 2.23
N ARG A 30 11.05 -6.69 1.53
CA ARG A 30 10.79 -5.37 2.13
C ARG A 30 11.87 -4.88 3.10
N ARG A 31 13.11 -5.29 2.92
CA ARG A 31 14.22 -4.83 3.77
C ARG A 31 14.38 -3.31 3.74
N GLY A 32 14.22 -2.69 2.58
CA GLY A 32 14.27 -1.23 2.41
C GLY A 32 13.07 -0.48 2.98
N GLY A 33 11.95 -1.17 3.26
CA GLY A 33 10.69 -0.57 3.71
C GLY A 33 9.53 -0.86 2.76
N VAL A 34 8.49 -0.01 2.83
CA VAL A 34 7.28 -0.15 2.01
C VAL A 34 7.56 0.07 0.51
N PRO A 35 6.77 -0.51 -0.39
CA PRO A 35 6.87 -0.19 -1.82
C PRO A 35 6.35 1.21 -2.12
N ALA A 36 6.86 1.82 -3.19
CA ALA A 36 6.50 3.18 -3.58
C ALA A 36 4.98 3.43 -3.71
N PRO A 37 4.18 2.53 -4.32
CA PRO A 37 2.73 2.71 -4.38
C PRO A 37 2.04 2.77 -3.02
N PHE A 38 2.50 2.03 -1.99
CA PHE A 38 1.94 2.12 -0.64
C PHE A 38 1.99 3.55 -0.09
N TRP A 39 3.15 4.19 -0.23
CA TRP A 39 3.34 5.56 0.24
C TRP A 39 2.52 6.57 -0.57
N GLU A 40 2.52 6.45 -1.90
CA GLU A 40 1.78 7.39 -2.75
C GLU A 40 0.27 7.21 -2.58
N TYR A 41 -0.23 5.97 -2.51
CA TYR A 41 -1.62 5.67 -2.22
C TYR A 41 -2.09 6.36 -0.92
N ALA A 42 -1.34 6.20 0.17
CA ALA A 42 -1.66 6.86 1.43
C ALA A 42 -1.65 8.40 1.28
N LEU A 43 -0.60 8.95 0.65
CA LEU A 43 -0.41 10.39 0.52
C LEU A 43 -1.52 11.07 -0.30
N VAL A 44 -2.03 10.44 -1.36
CA VAL A 44 -3.08 11.04 -2.20
C VAL A 44 -4.47 10.82 -1.65
N SER A 45 -4.70 9.81 -0.82
CA SER A 45 -6.02 9.50 -0.27
C SER A 45 -6.61 10.63 0.58
N SER A 46 -7.93 10.80 0.55
CA SER A 46 -8.64 11.81 1.33
C SER A 46 -8.68 11.49 2.83
N TRP A 47 -8.56 10.23 3.22
CA TRP A 47 -8.64 9.78 4.61
C TRP A 47 -7.34 10.00 5.42
N MET A 48 -6.20 10.25 4.77
CA MET A 48 -4.95 10.54 5.46
C MET A 48 -4.92 11.99 5.97
N ASP A 49 -4.62 12.18 7.24
CA ASP A 49 -4.37 13.52 7.80
C ASP A 49 -3.00 14.04 7.34
N LYS A 50 -3.02 14.97 6.40
CA LYS A 50 -1.84 15.58 5.79
C LYS A 50 -1.25 16.74 6.60
N SER A 51 -1.89 17.19 7.69
CA SER A 51 -1.44 18.31 8.49
C SER A 51 -0.06 18.10 9.15
N TYR A 52 0.35 16.83 9.30
CA TYR A 52 1.63 16.44 9.89
C TYR A 52 2.74 16.11 8.88
N LEU A 53 2.51 16.25 7.58
CA LEU A 53 3.54 15.94 6.55
C LEU A 53 4.85 16.70 6.78
N HIS A 54 4.78 17.91 7.33
CA HIS A 54 5.96 18.70 7.69
C HIS A 54 6.85 18.04 8.75
N ARG A 55 6.41 16.99 9.44
CA ARG A 55 7.20 16.21 10.40
C ARG A 55 7.86 15.00 9.75
N CYS A 56 7.46 14.60 8.55
CA CYS A 56 8.18 13.59 7.78
C CYS A 56 9.60 14.06 7.49
N ARG A 57 10.59 13.15 7.55
CA ARG A 57 12.01 13.49 7.52
C ARG A 57 12.75 12.69 6.46
N ILE A 58 13.61 13.38 5.73
CA ILE A 58 14.51 12.80 4.72
C ILE A 58 15.94 12.88 5.23
N TRP A 59 16.70 11.79 5.10
CA TRP A 59 18.16 11.72 5.27
C TRP A 59 18.81 11.62 3.90
N LYS A 60 19.86 12.42 3.68
CA LYS A 60 20.58 12.50 2.40
C LYS A 60 22.09 12.40 2.59
N GLU A 61 22.76 11.71 1.68
CA GLU A 61 24.20 11.84 1.46
C GLU A 61 24.41 12.58 0.13
N GLY A 62 24.86 13.84 0.21
CA GLY A 62 24.83 14.75 -0.93
C GLY A 62 23.40 14.96 -1.44
N GLU A 63 23.16 14.66 -2.73
CA GLU A 63 21.82 14.73 -3.31
C GLU A 63 21.01 13.43 -3.17
N LYS A 64 21.65 12.34 -2.78
CA LYS A 64 21.01 11.02 -2.71
C LYS A 64 20.21 10.84 -1.43
N ILE A 65 18.92 10.48 -1.55
CA ILE A 65 18.11 10.07 -0.41
C ILE A 65 18.58 8.69 0.05
N VAL A 66 18.83 8.57 1.36
CA VAL A 66 19.28 7.32 1.98
C VAL A 66 18.33 6.82 3.06
N GLY A 67 17.48 7.70 3.62
CA GLY A 67 16.47 7.34 4.59
C GLY A 67 15.26 8.26 4.53
N PHE A 68 14.09 7.73 4.90
CA PHE A 68 12.83 8.46 4.97
C PHE A 68 12.00 7.95 6.15
N CYS A 69 11.48 8.89 6.95
CA CYS A 69 10.55 8.62 8.05
C CYS A 69 9.24 9.36 7.75
N PHE A 70 8.12 8.63 7.79
CA PHE A 70 6.81 9.18 7.46
C PHE A 70 5.70 8.50 8.29
N HIS A 71 4.50 9.04 8.22
CA HIS A 71 3.30 8.47 8.84
C HIS A 71 2.25 8.15 7.78
N GLU A 72 1.28 7.35 8.17
CA GLU A 72 0.09 7.06 7.42
C GLU A 72 -1.16 7.45 8.25
N ASN A 73 -2.17 6.62 8.33
CA ASN A 73 -3.36 6.79 9.15
C ASN A 73 -3.55 5.57 10.07
N PRO A 74 -3.62 5.75 11.39
CA PRO A 74 -3.56 7.04 12.09
C PRO A 74 -2.19 7.72 12.01
N VAL A 75 -2.14 9.03 12.20
CA VAL A 75 -0.88 9.81 12.14
C VAL A 75 0.20 9.33 13.10
N SER A 76 -0.16 8.54 14.10
CA SER A 76 0.74 7.91 15.07
C SER A 76 1.44 6.66 14.53
N ASP A 77 1.06 6.16 13.36
CA ASP A 77 1.68 5.00 12.71
C ASP A 77 2.85 5.46 11.85
N ILE A 78 4.06 5.16 12.34
CA ILE A 78 5.31 5.68 11.82
C ILE A 78 6.04 4.58 11.05
N TYR A 79 6.40 4.89 9.82
CA TYR A 79 7.11 4.03 8.90
C TYR A 79 8.52 4.53 8.63
N PHE A 80 9.41 3.60 8.31
CA PHE A 80 10.78 3.90 7.90
C PHE A 80 11.10 3.25 6.57
N SER A 81 11.88 3.98 5.76
CA SER A 81 12.52 3.45 4.56
C SER A 81 13.99 3.80 4.63
N LEU A 82 14.86 2.81 4.32
CA LEU A 82 16.30 2.95 4.47
C LEU A 82 17.04 2.21 3.35
N ARG A 83 18.00 2.89 2.76
CA ARG A 83 18.89 2.32 1.75
C ARG A 83 19.88 1.35 2.39
N GLU A 84 20.14 0.23 1.72
CA GLU A 84 21.19 -0.72 2.11
C GLU A 84 22.55 -0.02 2.22
N GLY A 85 23.31 -0.39 3.26
CA GLY A 85 24.60 0.20 3.59
C GLY A 85 24.50 1.47 4.45
N TYR A 86 23.31 1.81 4.96
CA TYR A 86 23.09 2.94 5.88
C TYR A 86 22.40 2.50 7.17
N GLU A 87 22.51 1.24 7.54
CA GLU A 87 21.85 0.61 8.68
C GLU A 87 22.19 1.32 10.00
N GLU A 88 23.35 1.95 10.07
CA GLU A 88 23.77 2.76 11.23
C GLU A 88 22.87 3.97 11.52
N LEU A 89 22.03 4.39 10.58
CA LEU A 89 21.07 5.49 10.77
C LEU A 89 19.79 5.06 11.51
N ALA A 90 19.47 3.78 11.58
CA ALA A 90 18.22 3.31 12.17
C ALA A 90 17.98 3.80 13.62
N PRO A 91 18.98 3.81 14.53
CA PRO A 91 18.80 4.38 15.88
C PRO A 91 18.45 5.86 15.87
N GLU A 92 19.12 6.69 15.03
CA GLU A 92 18.85 8.12 14.88
C GLU A 92 17.43 8.35 14.33
N MET A 93 17.00 7.55 13.33
CA MET A 93 15.67 7.66 12.72
C MET A 93 14.57 7.30 13.72
N VAL A 94 14.75 6.28 14.55
CA VAL A 94 13.82 5.91 15.62
C VAL A 94 13.76 6.99 16.69
N GLU A 95 14.91 7.55 17.12
CA GLU A 95 14.98 8.65 18.07
C GLU A 95 14.27 9.90 17.52
N TYR A 96 14.45 10.19 16.23
CA TYR A 96 13.74 11.28 15.56
C TYR A 96 12.23 11.06 15.61
N ALA A 97 11.76 9.85 15.25
CA ALA A 97 10.35 9.50 15.28
C ALA A 97 9.75 9.69 16.68
N GLU A 98 10.41 9.16 17.71
CA GLU A 98 9.96 9.30 19.11
C GLU A 98 9.80 10.76 19.55
N LYS A 99 10.72 11.64 19.12
CA LYS A 99 10.74 13.04 19.56
C LYS A 99 9.84 13.97 18.73
N HIS A 100 9.64 13.69 17.45
CA HIS A 100 9.11 14.66 16.51
C HIS A 100 7.86 14.21 15.76
N MET A 101 7.67 12.89 15.55
CA MET A 101 6.51 12.41 14.83
C MET A 101 5.23 12.49 15.69
N PRO A 102 4.04 12.57 15.06
CA PRO A 102 2.81 12.79 15.79
C PRO A 102 2.45 11.62 16.71
N ARG A 103 1.55 11.89 17.66
CA ARG A 103 0.99 10.94 18.61
C ARG A 103 -0.53 11.05 18.61
N THR A 104 -1.21 9.92 18.74
CA THR A 104 -2.65 9.87 18.99
C THR A 104 -2.89 9.45 20.43
N ASP A 105 -3.62 10.24 21.21
CA ASP A 105 -3.84 10.01 22.66
C ASP A 105 -2.54 9.78 23.46
N GLY A 106 -1.49 10.50 23.10
CA GLY A 106 -0.16 10.40 23.73
C GLY A 106 0.63 9.16 23.32
N LYS A 107 0.09 8.30 22.46
CA LYS A 107 0.69 7.05 21.99
C LYS A 107 1.28 7.21 20.60
N GLN A 108 2.32 6.43 20.32
CA GLN A 108 2.97 6.33 19.03
C GLN A 108 3.23 4.86 18.72
N GLN A 109 3.12 4.49 17.45
CA GLN A 109 3.36 3.15 16.98
C GLN A 109 4.39 3.17 15.87
N ILE A 110 5.43 2.37 15.97
CA ILE A 110 6.33 2.08 14.87
C ILE A 110 5.76 0.87 14.11
N VAL A 111 5.66 1.00 12.80
CA VAL A 111 5.25 -0.10 11.91
C VAL A 111 6.45 -0.52 11.08
N LEU A 112 6.87 -1.78 11.26
CA LEU A 112 7.97 -2.36 10.49
C LEU A 112 7.41 -3.39 9.50
N VAL A 113 7.95 -3.37 8.28
CA VAL A 113 7.47 -4.19 7.17
C VAL A 113 8.57 -5.11 6.68
N GLY A 114 8.31 -6.41 6.69
CA GLY A 114 9.24 -7.43 6.20
C GLY A 114 10.53 -7.49 7.02
N ASN A 115 11.68 -7.46 6.35
CA ASN A 115 12.97 -7.79 6.95
C ASN A 115 13.76 -6.56 7.42
N GLN A 116 13.10 -5.61 8.10
CA GLN A 116 13.70 -4.37 8.63
C GLN A 116 14.39 -4.58 10.00
N ARG A 117 15.37 -5.49 10.07
CA ARG A 117 15.99 -5.93 11.34
C ARG A 117 16.72 -4.83 12.11
N GLU A 118 17.34 -3.88 11.43
CA GLU A 118 18.01 -2.73 12.03
C GLU A 118 17.03 -1.82 12.77
N PHE A 119 15.84 -1.60 12.23
CA PHE A 119 14.77 -0.86 12.90
C PHE A 119 14.14 -1.65 14.05
N GLU A 120 14.01 -2.96 13.93
CA GLU A 120 13.58 -3.81 15.03
C GLU A 120 14.54 -3.70 16.23
N GLN A 121 15.85 -3.75 15.98
CA GLN A 121 16.86 -3.59 17.04
C GLN A 121 16.84 -2.17 17.64
N ALA A 122 16.72 -1.14 16.80
CA ALA A 122 16.65 0.24 17.23
C ALA A 122 15.38 0.52 18.06
N ALA A 123 14.22 0.01 17.63
CA ALA A 123 12.95 0.13 18.36
C ALA A 123 13.03 -0.52 19.75
N LYS A 124 13.56 -1.76 19.83
CA LYS A 124 13.81 -2.44 21.12
C LYS A 124 14.74 -1.64 22.03
N ALA A 125 15.83 -1.13 21.50
CA ALA A 125 16.79 -0.31 22.26
C ALA A 125 16.17 0.98 22.78
N ALA A 126 15.23 1.57 22.03
CA ALA A 126 14.46 2.74 22.42
C ALA A 126 13.30 2.43 23.39
N GLY A 127 13.08 1.15 23.75
CA GLY A 127 12.05 0.71 24.70
C GLY A 127 10.67 0.45 24.09
N PHE A 128 10.59 0.31 22.76
CA PHE A 128 9.38 -0.18 22.11
C PHE A 128 9.29 -1.70 22.21
N GLU A 129 8.08 -2.21 22.38
CA GLU A 129 7.79 -3.64 22.43
C GLU A 129 6.86 -4.02 21.26
N LYS A 130 7.08 -5.21 20.68
CA LYS A 130 6.22 -5.74 19.63
C LYS A 130 4.85 -6.06 20.22
N ALA A 131 3.84 -5.29 19.85
CA ALA A 131 2.48 -5.40 20.38
C ALA A 131 1.59 -6.30 19.52
N ASP A 132 1.81 -6.32 18.20
CA ASP A 132 1.00 -7.09 17.26
C ASP A 132 1.78 -7.39 15.98
N SER A 133 1.30 -8.33 15.17
CA SER A 133 1.77 -8.56 13.80
C SER A 133 0.78 -9.35 12.97
N TYR A 134 0.83 -9.16 11.65
CA TYR A 134 0.15 -10.03 10.68
C TYR A 134 1.04 -10.25 9.45
N GLU A 135 0.71 -11.26 8.64
CA GLU A 135 1.36 -11.50 7.36
C GLU A 135 0.46 -11.05 6.20
N SER A 136 0.98 -10.21 5.33
CA SER A 136 0.42 -9.90 4.03
C SER A 136 0.99 -10.87 3.00
N LEU A 137 0.14 -11.59 2.27
CA LEU A 137 0.55 -12.62 1.34
C LEU A 137 0.88 -12.04 -0.04
N VAL A 138 1.73 -12.73 -0.79
CA VAL A 138 2.17 -12.36 -2.14
C VAL A 138 1.92 -13.51 -3.09
N TYR A 139 1.42 -13.20 -4.30
CA TYR A 139 1.29 -14.17 -5.39
C TYR A 139 2.52 -14.15 -6.29
N ASP A 140 3.07 -15.32 -6.58
CA ASP A 140 4.19 -15.49 -7.49
C ASP A 140 3.68 -15.79 -8.91
N PHE A 141 4.12 -15.03 -9.92
CA PHE A 141 3.67 -15.18 -11.30
C PHE A 141 4.30 -16.37 -12.03
N ASP A 142 5.20 -17.11 -11.41
CA ASP A 142 5.66 -18.41 -11.92
C ASP A 142 4.55 -19.48 -11.83
N GLU A 143 3.58 -19.28 -10.94
CA GLU A 143 2.39 -20.14 -10.83
C GLU A 143 1.22 -19.54 -11.65
N PRO A 144 0.41 -20.37 -12.33
CA PRO A 144 -0.74 -19.87 -13.08
C PRO A 144 -1.91 -19.51 -12.16
N LEU A 145 -2.40 -18.29 -12.23
CA LEU A 145 -3.65 -17.87 -11.57
C LEU A 145 -4.79 -17.90 -12.58
N SER A 146 -5.74 -18.82 -12.40
CA SER A 146 -6.82 -19.05 -13.37
C SER A 146 -8.13 -19.41 -12.66
N TYR A 147 -8.96 -18.40 -12.43
CA TYR A 147 -10.32 -18.51 -11.93
C TYR A 147 -11.27 -17.90 -12.95
N PRO A 148 -12.25 -18.65 -13.49
CA PRO A 148 -13.18 -18.13 -14.48
C PRO A 148 -14.11 -17.09 -13.86
N LEU A 149 -14.50 -16.10 -14.66
CA LEU A 149 -15.56 -15.18 -14.27
C LEU A 149 -16.90 -15.95 -14.27
N PRO A 150 -17.68 -15.92 -13.20
CA PRO A 150 -18.99 -16.58 -13.14
C PRO A 150 -19.96 -16.05 -14.20
N GLU A 151 -20.90 -16.88 -14.62
CA GLU A 151 -21.94 -16.52 -15.58
C GLU A 151 -22.80 -15.35 -15.06
N GLY A 152 -23.19 -14.45 -15.93
CA GLY A 152 -23.98 -13.25 -15.60
C GLY A 152 -23.17 -12.04 -15.14
N PHE A 153 -21.83 -12.15 -15.13
CA PHE A 153 -20.93 -11.05 -14.84
C PHE A 153 -20.02 -10.72 -16.01
N THR A 154 -19.53 -9.47 -16.06
CA THR A 154 -18.57 -9.00 -17.07
C THR A 154 -17.49 -8.16 -16.41
N PHE A 155 -16.29 -8.15 -16.98
CA PHE A 155 -15.26 -7.19 -16.59
C PHE A 155 -15.45 -5.84 -17.30
N THR A 156 -14.99 -4.76 -16.68
CA THR A 156 -14.76 -3.50 -17.39
C THR A 156 -13.65 -3.67 -18.43
N GLU A 157 -13.73 -2.89 -19.51
CA GLU A 157 -12.62 -2.77 -20.45
C GLU A 157 -11.43 -2.04 -19.78
N SER A 158 -10.24 -2.23 -20.33
CA SER A 158 -9.02 -1.58 -19.83
C SER A 158 -9.17 -0.04 -19.90
N GLY A 159 -8.86 0.65 -18.81
CA GLY A 159 -8.96 2.10 -18.71
C GLY A 159 -10.38 2.67 -18.70
N SER A 160 -11.41 1.82 -18.58
CA SER A 160 -12.82 2.25 -18.62
C SER A 160 -13.53 2.17 -17.25
N VAL A 161 -12.80 2.04 -16.16
CA VAL A 161 -13.38 2.07 -14.81
C VAL A 161 -13.93 3.46 -14.52
N ASP A 162 -15.22 3.52 -14.18
CA ASP A 162 -15.90 4.73 -13.74
C ASP A 162 -15.54 4.99 -12.27
N PRO A 163 -14.88 6.14 -11.93
CA PRO A 163 -14.46 6.43 -10.56
C PRO A 163 -15.61 6.49 -9.56
N ALA A 164 -16.76 7.04 -9.94
CA ALA A 164 -17.91 7.13 -9.05
C ALA A 164 -18.48 5.75 -8.71
N LYS A 165 -18.59 4.86 -9.71
CA LYS A 165 -19.00 3.47 -9.48
C LYS A 165 -17.98 2.67 -8.68
N ALA A 166 -16.67 2.92 -8.89
CA ALA A 166 -15.61 2.30 -8.09
C ALA A 166 -15.71 2.73 -6.62
N CYS A 167 -15.95 4.03 -6.36
CA CYS A 167 -16.18 4.56 -5.02
C CYS A 167 -17.39 3.92 -4.34
N GLU A 168 -18.53 3.86 -5.00
CA GLU A 168 -19.74 3.20 -4.47
C GLU A 168 -19.46 1.72 -4.17
N CYS A 169 -18.75 1.02 -5.07
CA CYS A 169 -18.36 -0.36 -4.87
C CYS A 169 -17.45 -0.53 -3.64
N CYS A 170 -16.48 0.35 -3.44
CA CYS A 170 -15.59 0.34 -2.28
C CYS A 170 -16.38 0.64 -0.99
N TRP A 171 -17.22 1.68 -0.98
CA TRP A 171 -18.07 2.04 0.16
C TRP A 171 -18.87 0.85 0.67
N ARG A 172 -19.57 0.19 -0.24
CA ARG A 172 -20.36 -1.01 0.07
C ARG A 172 -19.47 -2.22 0.36
N GLY A 173 -18.41 -2.39 -0.41
CA GLY A 173 -17.52 -3.56 -0.34
C GLY A 173 -16.65 -3.60 0.93
N PHE A 174 -16.39 -2.45 1.56
CA PHE A 174 -15.74 -2.33 2.86
C PHE A 174 -16.70 -2.14 4.04
N ASP A 175 -18.00 -2.37 3.81
CA ASP A 175 -19.06 -2.35 4.84
C ASP A 175 -19.32 -0.95 5.47
N HIS A 176 -18.88 0.16 4.84
CA HIS A 176 -19.13 1.52 5.34
C HIS A 176 -20.62 1.85 5.46
N GLU A 177 -21.47 1.24 4.63
CA GLU A 177 -22.93 1.42 4.75
C GLU A 177 -23.47 1.06 6.14
N GLN A 178 -22.82 0.14 6.85
CA GLN A 178 -23.25 -0.30 8.18
C GLN A 178 -22.89 0.72 9.27
N GLU A 179 -21.79 1.44 9.10
CA GLU A 179 -21.26 2.37 10.10
C GLU A 179 -21.62 3.82 9.80
N GLU A 180 -21.64 4.20 8.53
CA GLU A 180 -21.74 5.58 8.06
C GLU A 180 -23.02 5.85 7.26
N GLY A 181 -23.80 4.80 6.93
CA GLY A 181 -25.04 4.91 6.16
C GLY A 181 -24.83 4.72 4.65
N PRO A 182 -25.91 4.85 3.85
CA PRO A 182 -25.87 4.59 2.42
C PRO A 182 -24.91 5.56 1.71
N TRP A 183 -24.33 5.09 0.60
CA TRP A 183 -23.50 5.90 -0.27
C TRP A 183 -24.17 7.23 -0.63
N ASN A 184 -23.49 8.34 -0.39
CA ASN A 184 -24.01 9.70 -0.56
C ASN A 184 -23.71 10.33 -1.93
N GLY A 185 -23.00 9.62 -2.81
CA GLY A 185 -22.60 10.10 -4.13
C GLY A 185 -21.26 10.88 -4.16
N GLU A 186 -20.56 11.00 -3.04
CA GLU A 186 -19.24 11.62 -2.99
C GLU A 186 -18.17 10.60 -3.47
N TYR A 187 -17.35 11.00 -4.44
CA TYR A 187 -16.36 10.11 -5.07
C TYR A 187 -14.95 10.70 -5.16
N GLU A 188 -14.68 11.78 -4.46
CA GLU A 188 -13.33 12.39 -4.41
C GLU A 188 -12.26 11.38 -4.01
N TYR A 189 -12.59 10.53 -3.09
CA TYR A 189 -11.73 9.45 -2.59
C TYR A 189 -11.15 8.54 -3.69
N ALA A 190 -11.96 7.94 -4.56
CA ALA A 190 -11.45 7.08 -5.63
C ALA A 190 -10.86 7.90 -6.79
N TYR A 191 -11.34 9.12 -6.99
CA TYR A 191 -10.80 10.02 -7.97
C TYR A 191 -9.36 10.41 -7.65
N ASP A 192 -9.05 10.67 -6.38
CA ASP A 192 -7.70 10.97 -5.92
C ASP A 192 -6.73 9.81 -6.21
N LEU A 193 -7.13 8.57 -5.97
CA LEU A 193 -6.30 7.40 -6.21
C LEU A 193 -5.99 7.21 -7.70
N ILE A 194 -6.99 7.36 -8.57
CA ILE A 194 -6.85 7.20 -10.03
C ILE A 194 -5.97 8.32 -10.62
N ASN A 195 -5.95 9.51 -10.01
CA ASN A 195 -5.19 10.66 -10.47
C ASN A 195 -3.84 10.85 -9.76
N ALA A 196 -3.40 9.89 -8.94
CA ALA A 196 -2.06 9.94 -8.37
C ALA A 196 -1.00 9.97 -9.49
N PRO A 197 0.15 10.63 -9.28
CA PRO A 197 1.18 10.80 -10.32
C PRO A 197 1.64 9.50 -10.99
N HIS A 198 1.67 8.39 -10.24
CA HIS A 198 2.10 7.07 -10.75
C HIS A 198 0.96 6.05 -10.76
N ALA A 199 -0.30 6.49 -10.63
CA ALA A 199 -1.44 5.60 -10.78
C ALA A 199 -1.49 4.99 -12.18
N THR A 200 -1.94 3.76 -12.28
CA THR A 200 -2.08 3.01 -13.54
C THR A 200 -3.51 2.50 -13.74
N PRO A 201 -4.50 3.43 -13.86
CA PRO A 201 -5.92 3.07 -13.88
C PRO A 201 -6.31 2.20 -15.08
N GLU A 202 -5.48 2.14 -16.13
CA GLU A 202 -5.67 1.20 -17.25
C GLU A 202 -5.60 -0.27 -16.84
N TYR A 203 -5.05 -0.58 -15.67
CA TYR A 203 -5.02 -1.93 -15.13
C TYR A 203 -6.11 -2.20 -14.09
N ASP A 204 -6.83 -1.19 -13.64
CA ASP A 204 -7.95 -1.38 -12.73
C ASP A 204 -9.03 -2.25 -13.36
N ILE A 205 -9.67 -3.09 -12.54
CA ILE A 205 -10.75 -3.97 -12.96
C ILE A 205 -11.94 -3.80 -12.04
N ALA A 206 -13.11 -3.56 -12.63
CA ALA A 206 -14.37 -3.78 -11.95
C ALA A 206 -15.11 -4.97 -12.59
N VAL A 207 -15.79 -5.74 -11.74
CA VAL A 207 -16.76 -6.77 -12.16
C VAL A 207 -18.14 -6.16 -12.11
N MET A 208 -18.85 -6.25 -13.23
CA MET A 208 -20.23 -5.75 -13.39
C MET A 208 -21.24 -6.89 -13.36
N ASN A 209 -22.37 -6.64 -12.73
CA ASN A 209 -23.55 -7.49 -12.85
C ASN A 209 -24.35 -7.16 -14.12
N GLY A 210 -25.44 -7.91 -14.38
CA GLY A 210 -26.31 -7.70 -15.54
C GLY A 210 -27.03 -6.36 -15.62
N LYS A 211 -26.95 -5.51 -14.56
CA LYS A 211 -27.45 -4.15 -14.54
C LYS A 211 -26.38 -3.09 -14.78
N GLY A 212 -25.11 -3.48 -14.93
CA GLY A 212 -23.96 -2.58 -15.07
C GLY A 212 -23.51 -1.94 -13.76
N GLU A 213 -23.93 -2.48 -12.61
CA GLU A 213 -23.45 -2.08 -11.29
C GLU A 213 -22.10 -2.74 -11.01
N TYR A 214 -21.15 -2.01 -10.41
CA TYR A 214 -19.89 -2.59 -9.95
C TYR A 214 -20.10 -3.36 -8.65
N VAL A 215 -19.78 -4.65 -8.67
CA VAL A 215 -20.01 -5.56 -7.55
C VAL A 215 -18.73 -6.15 -6.97
N CYS A 216 -17.61 -5.97 -7.66
CA CYS A 216 -16.26 -6.21 -7.16
C CYS A 216 -15.32 -5.22 -7.87
N TYR A 217 -14.37 -4.68 -7.14
CA TYR A 217 -13.35 -3.77 -7.67
C TYR A 217 -11.96 -4.18 -7.20
N ALA A 218 -11.01 -4.13 -8.11
CA ALA A 218 -9.60 -4.38 -7.87
C ALA A 218 -8.79 -3.24 -8.51
N GLY A 219 -8.29 -2.33 -7.69
CA GLY A 219 -7.36 -1.29 -8.08
C GLY A 219 -5.95 -1.85 -8.19
N MET A 220 -5.19 -1.41 -9.20
CA MET A 220 -3.89 -1.99 -9.50
C MET A 220 -2.87 -0.90 -9.89
N TRP A 221 -1.77 -0.92 -9.17
CA TRP A 221 -0.59 -0.12 -9.50
C TRP A 221 0.47 -1.03 -10.12
N TRP A 222 0.72 -0.87 -11.41
CA TRP A 222 1.77 -1.57 -12.11
C TRP A 222 3.08 -0.79 -12.01
N VAL A 223 4.10 -1.39 -11.39
CA VAL A 223 5.43 -0.79 -11.18
C VAL A 223 6.46 -1.60 -11.98
N PRO A 224 6.72 -1.21 -13.25
CA PRO A 224 7.60 -1.97 -14.14
C PRO A 224 9.04 -2.09 -13.64
N GLU A 225 9.58 -1.07 -12.96
CA GLU A 225 10.93 -1.04 -12.40
C GLU A 225 11.14 -2.15 -11.39
N ASN A 226 10.12 -2.42 -10.58
CA ASN A 226 10.14 -3.45 -9.55
C ASN A 226 9.47 -4.76 -9.99
N LYS A 227 8.93 -4.81 -11.21
CA LYS A 227 8.09 -5.91 -11.73
C LYS A 227 6.97 -6.29 -10.76
N LEU A 228 6.44 -5.29 -10.07
CA LEU A 228 5.47 -5.41 -9.00
C LEU A 228 4.07 -5.03 -9.49
N ALA A 229 3.12 -5.93 -9.32
CA ALA A 229 1.69 -5.65 -9.35
C ALA A 229 1.23 -5.32 -7.91
N TYR A 230 1.07 -4.04 -7.58
CA TYR A 230 0.63 -3.61 -6.26
C TYR A 230 -0.89 -3.48 -6.25
N LEU A 231 -1.55 -4.39 -5.54
CA LEU A 231 -3.01 -4.46 -5.44
C LEU A 231 -3.51 -3.56 -4.31
N GLU A 232 -4.27 -2.52 -4.66
CA GLU A 232 -4.94 -1.63 -3.71
C GLU A 232 -6.00 -0.78 -4.42
N PRO A 233 -7.27 -0.81 -4.00
CA PRO A 233 -7.86 -1.77 -3.07
C PRO A 233 -8.41 -3.04 -3.74
N LEU A 234 -8.87 -4.02 -2.94
CA LEU A 234 -9.69 -5.14 -3.41
C LEU A 234 -10.94 -5.27 -2.55
N CYS A 235 -12.11 -5.11 -3.13
CA CYS A 235 -13.37 -5.25 -2.42
C CYS A 235 -14.42 -6.04 -3.22
N THR A 236 -15.43 -6.55 -2.52
CA THR A 236 -16.64 -7.17 -3.11
C THR A 236 -17.84 -6.78 -2.27
N VAL A 237 -18.85 -6.25 -2.92
CA VAL A 237 -20.13 -5.86 -2.30
C VAL A 237 -20.75 -7.06 -1.57
N PRO A 238 -21.28 -6.92 -0.35
CA PRO A 238 -21.70 -8.02 0.52
C PRO A 238 -22.57 -9.09 -0.15
N GLU A 239 -23.57 -8.71 -0.92
CA GLU A 239 -24.53 -9.62 -1.58
C GLU A 239 -23.89 -10.46 -2.69
N TYR A 240 -22.68 -10.09 -3.10
CA TYR A 240 -21.92 -10.76 -4.16
C TYR A 240 -20.68 -11.49 -3.64
N ARG A 241 -20.41 -11.46 -2.33
CA ARG A 241 -19.32 -12.21 -1.70
C ARG A 241 -19.50 -13.72 -1.90
N HIS A 242 -18.40 -14.45 -1.82
CA HIS A 242 -18.34 -15.93 -1.96
C HIS A 242 -18.79 -16.49 -3.33
N LYS A 243 -18.92 -15.62 -4.35
CA LYS A 243 -19.25 -16.04 -5.73
C LYS A 243 -18.01 -16.18 -6.64
N GLY A 244 -16.80 -16.01 -6.11
CA GLY A 244 -15.55 -16.13 -6.88
C GLY A 244 -15.15 -14.87 -7.65
N LEU A 245 -15.85 -13.73 -7.50
CA LEU A 245 -15.61 -12.52 -8.29
C LEU A 245 -14.24 -11.93 -8.06
N ALA A 246 -13.78 -11.83 -6.81
CA ALA A 246 -12.45 -11.33 -6.48
C ALA A 246 -11.35 -12.23 -7.07
N ALA A 247 -11.48 -13.56 -6.99
CA ALA A 247 -10.52 -14.49 -7.59
C ALA A 247 -10.46 -14.35 -9.12
N ALA A 248 -11.62 -14.15 -9.77
CA ALA A 248 -11.70 -13.91 -11.21
C ALA A 248 -11.05 -12.56 -11.59
N ALA A 249 -11.29 -11.49 -10.82
CA ALA A 249 -10.64 -10.19 -11.03
C ALA A 249 -9.11 -10.29 -10.93
N LEU A 250 -8.59 -10.96 -9.89
CA LEU A 250 -7.14 -11.17 -9.72
C LEU A 250 -6.55 -12.06 -10.84
N SER A 251 -7.31 -13.03 -11.33
CA SER A 251 -6.89 -13.85 -12.49
C SER A 251 -6.80 -13.02 -13.77
N GLU A 252 -7.72 -12.09 -13.97
CA GLU A 252 -7.68 -11.18 -15.10
C GLU A 252 -6.51 -10.20 -14.99
N LEU A 253 -6.21 -9.67 -13.79
CA LEU A 253 -5.02 -8.85 -13.53
C LEU A 253 -3.72 -9.62 -13.82
N TYR A 254 -3.62 -10.86 -13.33
CA TYR A 254 -2.51 -11.74 -13.65
C TYR A 254 -2.32 -11.90 -15.17
N ARG A 255 -3.42 -12.17 -15.89
CA ARG A 255 -3.41 -12.34 -17.36
C ARG A 255 -2.92 -11.08 -18.09
N ARG A 256 -3.29 -9.88 -17.61
CA ARG A 256 -2.88 -8.60 -18.20
C ARG A 256 -1.43 -8.26 -17.90
N LEU A 257 -0.96 -8.49 -16.67
CA LEU A 257 0.34 -7.99 -16.20
C LEU A 257 1.50 -8.97 -16.44
N ARG A 258 1.24 -10.27 -16.48
CA ARG A 258 2.28 -11.28 -16.75
C ARG A 258 3.03 -11.04 -18.07
N PRO A 259 2.37 -10.75 -19.22
CA PRO A 259 3.06 -10.44 -20.47
C PRO A 259 3.91 -9.17 -20.42
N LEU A 260 3.62 -8.25 -19.47
CA LEU A 260 4.39 -7.03 -19.23
C LEU A 260 5.63 -7.27 -18.37
N GLY A 261 5.81 -8.48 -17.86
CA GLY A 261 6.96 -8.87 -17.06
C GLY A 261 6.74 -8.80 -15.55
N ALA A 262 5.49 -8.67 -15.07
CA ALA A 262 5.19 -8.78 -13.65
C ALA A 262 5.65 -10.14 -13.10
N THR A 263 6.31 -10.11 -11.95
CA THR A 263 6.81 -11.32 -11.28
C THR A 263 6.02 -11.67 -10.03
N HIS A 264 5.36 -10.70 -9.43
CA HIS A 264 4.58 -10.92 -8.21
C HIS A 264 3.49 -9.87 -8.04
N MET A 265 2.43 -10.25 -7.29
CA MET A 265 1.32 -9.37 -6.95
C MET A 265 1.11 -9.36 -5.44
N THR A 266 0.96 -8.16 -4.87
CA THR A 266 0.63 -8.02 -3.45
C THR A 266 -0.79 -8.51 -3.16
N GLY A 267 -1.00 -8.98 -1.94
CA GLY A 267 -2.31 -9.30 -1.38
C GLY A 267 -2.36 -8.81 0.07
N GLY A 268 -3.33 -9.27 0.82
CA GLY A 268 -3.49 -8.94 2.23
C GLY A 268 -3.33 -10.14 3.15
N GLY A 269 -3.60 -9.92 4.44
CA GLY A 269 -3.60 -10.98 5.47
C GLY A 269 -4.89 -11.81 5.51
N ASN A 270 -5.89 -11.52 4.68
CA ASN A 270 -7.15 -12.26 4.68
C ASN A 270 -6.94 -13.70 4.18
N PRO A 271 -7.52 -14.73 4.84
CA PRO A 271 -7.44 -16.13 4.43
C PRO A 271 -7.89 -16.41 2.99
N PHE A 272 -8.62 -15.50 2.37
CA PHE A 272 -8.99 -15.55 0.95
C PHE A 272 -7.76 -15.69 0.05
N TYR A 273 -6.71 -14.90 0.29
CA TYR A 273 -5.51 -14.91 -0.55
C TYR A 273 -4.80 -16.27 -0.51
N ALA A 274 -4.65 -16.87 0.67
CA ALA A 274 -4.07 -18.22 0.79
C ALA A 274 -4.87 -19.27 0.01
N LYS A 275 -6.20 -19.18 0.02
CA LYS A 275 -7.08 -20.11 -0.69
C LYS A 275 -6.95 -20.07 -2.21
N ILE A 276 -6.54 -18.93 -2.76
CA ILE A 276 -6.37 -18.76 -4.21
C ILE A 276 -4.91 -18.88 -4.66
N GLY A 277 -4.00 -19.26 -3.75
CA GLY A 277 -2.62 -19.63 -4.10
C GLY A 277 -1.54 -18.61 -3.72
N TYR A 278 -1.86 -17.52 -3.04
CA TYR A 278 -0.86 -16.64 -2.44
C TYR A 278 -0.10 -17.39 -1.33
N LYS A 279 1.23 -17.28 -1.29
CA LYS A 279 2.05 -18.11 -0.41
C LYS A 279 3.09 -17.33 0.40
N LYS A 280 3.80 -16.38 -0.23
CA LYS A 280 4.86 -15.65 0.45
C LYS A 280 4.24 -14.63 1.40
N GLY A 281 4.64 -14.68 2.68
CA GLY A 281 4.22 -13.71 3.67
C GLY A 281 5.24 -12.57 3.82
N ILE A 282 4.73 -11.35 3.90
CA ILE A 282 5.49 -10.18 4.35
C ILE A 282 4.95 -9.82 5.72
N GLU A 283 5.74 -9.94 6.75
CA GLU A 283 5.33 -9.58 8.09
C GLU A 283 5.16 -8.06 8.21
N TRP A 284 4.05 -7.63 8.81
CA TRP A 284 3.81 -6.29 9.30
C TRP A 284 3.81 -6.37 10.81
N SER A 285 4.71 -5.68 11.48
CA SER A 285 4.81 -5.72 12.94
C SER A 285 4.65 -4.34 13.56
N PHE A 286 3.89 -4.28 14.64
CA PHE A 286 3.47 -3.06 15.30
C PHE A 286 4.14 -2.95 16.67
N TRP A 287 4.93 -1.90 16.85
CA TRP A 287 5.76 -1.69 18.03
C TRP A 287 5.26 -0.47 18.81
N ARG A 288 5.00 -0.65 20.09
CA ARG A 288 4.43 0.38 20.97
C ARG A 288 5.29 0.61 22.18
N LYS A 289 5.18 1.87 22.71
CA LYS A 289 5.88 2.29 23.94
C LYS A 289 4.91 3.10 24.80
#